data_9552835fc30dce492c614ad7daa2e781
#
_entry.id   9552835fc30dce492c614ad7daa2e781
#
_cell.length_a   1.000
_cell.length_b   1.000
_cell.length_c   1.000
_cell.angle_alpha   90.00
_cell.angle_beta   90.00
_cell.angle_gamma   90.00
#
_symmetry.space_group_name_H-M   'P 1'
#
loop_
_entity.id
_entity.type
_entity.pdbx_description
1 polymer ?
#
loop_
_entity_poly.entity_id
_entity_poly.type
_entity_poly.pdbx_seq_one_letter_code
_entity_poly.pdbx_strand_id
1 'polypeptide(L)'
;MNHIITSLKDKFKTSRKTFTRKTVPIAEARSILEETESEKLLGEHDVVKEAIEAVEQNGIVFIDEIDKIVASSQEHRRSGASDEGVQRDLLPIIEGCTITTPHGNVNTDFILFIASGAFHSAKPSDLLAELQGRLPIRVNLKGLTEEDMYRILTEPVSNLIRQQVEMLRAERLNLSFTDEAIREIARVAYEVSIS
;
A
#
# COMPACT_ATOMS: atom_id res chain seq x y z
N MET A 1 44.29 -0.70 25.83
CA MET A 1 44.57 -0.63 24.38
C MET A 1 43.78 -1.66 23.51
N ASN A 2 43.09 -2.65 24.11
CA ASN A 2 42.39 -3.71 23.35
C ASN A 2 40.94 -3.41 22.95
N HIS A 3 40.32 -2.34 23.47
CA HIS A 3 38.92 -2.02 23.15
C HIS A 3 38.71 -1.24 21.84
N ILE A 4 39.75 -0.59 21.33
CA ILE A 4 39.66 0.22 20.11
C ILE A 4 39.80 -0.66 18.84
N ILE A 5 40.50 -1.80 18.94
CA ILE A 5 40.74 -2.70 17.81
C ILE A 5 39.51 -3.54 17.49
N THR A 6 38.66 -3.85 18.47
CA THR A 6 37.41 -4.64 18.23
C THR A 6 36.33 -3.80 17.52
N SER A 7 36.26 -2.50 17.84
CA SER A 7 35.31 -1.57 17.24
C SER A 7 35.60 -1.24 15.77
N LEU A 8 36.86 -1.36 15.34
CA LEU A 8 37.26 -1.15 13.94
C LEU A 8 37.03 -2.38 13.05
N LYS A 9 37.05 -3.59 13.62
CA LYS A 9 36.79 -4.82 12.85
C LYS A 9 35.34 -5.00 12.44
N ASP A 10 34.39 -4.46 13.19
CA ASP A 10 32.96 -4.57 12.84
C ASP A 10 32.54 -3.56 11.76
N LYS A 11 33.30 -2.47 11.56
CA LYS A 11 33.04 -1.50 10.48
C LYS A 11 33.58 -1.92 9.11
N PHE A 12 34.41 -2.97 9.04
CA PHE A 12 34.97 -3.51 7.80
C PHE A 12 34.47 -4.93 7.48
N LYS A 13 33.23 -5.29 7.84
CA LYS A 13 32.54 -6.38 7.17
C LYS A 13 32.09 -5.92 5.78
N THR A 14 33.04 -5.71 4.92
CA THR A 14 32.83 -5.72 3.48
C THR A 14 32.21 -7.08 3.16
N SER A 15 30.95 -7.09 2.78
CA SER A 15 30.29 -8.27 2.23
C SER A 15 31.18 -8.81 1.12
N ARG A 16 31.88 -9.91 1.36
CA ARG A 16 32.58 -10.66 0.33
C ARG A 16 31.50 -11.17 -0.61
N LYS A 17 31.26 -10.46 -1.72
CA LYS A 17 30.45 -10.96 -2.83
C LYS A 17 31.08 -12.28 -3.25
N THR A 18 30.47 -13.38 -2.87
CA THR A 18 30.86 -14.72 -3.30
C THR A 18 30.51 -14.80 -4.78
N PHE A 19 31.54 -14.73 -5.65
CA PHE A 19 31.36 -14.90 -7.07
C PHE A 19 31.00 -16.36 -7.33
N THR A 20 29.75 -16.61 -7.67
CA THR A 20 29.30 -17.95 -8.09
C THR A 20 29.49 -18.05 -9.60
N ARG A 21 30.35 -18.97 -10.02
CA ARG A 21 30.50 -19.29 -11.47
C ARG A 21 29.22 -20.00 -11.94
N LYS A 22 28.48 -19.36 -12.85
CA LYS A 22 27.31 -19.92 -13.51
C LYS A 22 27.64 -20.14 -14.99
N THR A 23 27.43 -21.34 -15.49
CA THR A 23 27.57 -21.64 -16.91
C THR A 23 26.20 -21.50 -17.56
N VAL A 24 26.07 -20.63 -18.55
CA VAL A 24 24.81 -20.32 -19.25
C VAL A 24 25.05 -20.40 -20.78
N PRO A 25 24.02 -20.72 -21.58
CA PRO A 25 24.07 -20.64 -23.02
C PRO A 25 24.44 -19.22 -23.49
N ILE A 26 25.19 -19.10 -24.60
CA ILE A 26 25.63 -17.80 -25.14
C ILE A 26 24.44 -16.89 -25.45
N ALA A 27 23.31 -17.44 -25.90
CA ALA A 27 22.08 -16.67 -26.18
C ALA A 27 21.49 -15.97 -24.95
N GLU A 28 21.65 -16.58 -23.79
CA GLU A 28 21.12 -16.02 -22.49
C GLU A 28 22.19 -15.18 -21.78
N ALA A 29 23.47 -15.38 -22.08
CA ALA A 29 24.57 -14.70 -21.41
C ALA A 29 24.52 -13.20 -21.57
N ARG A 30 24.05 -12.70 -22.71
CA ARG A 30 23.95 -11.26 -22.98
C ARG A 30 22.97 -10.57 -22.07
N SER A 31 21.74 -11.07 -21.94
CA SER A 31 20.71 -10.48 -21.08
C SER A 31 21.13 -10.52 -19.60
N ILE A 32 21.75 -11.63 -19.15
CA ILE A 32 22.24 -11.76 -17.79
C ILE A 32 23.39 -10.78 -17.49
N LEU A 33 24.28 -10.57 -18.46
CA LEU A 33 25.37 -9.59 -18.30
C LEU A 33 24.86 -8.16 -18.34
N GLU A 34 23.91 -7.83 -19.23
CA GLU A 34 23.28 -6.52 -19.29
C GLU A 34 22.55 -6.18 -17.98
N GLU A 35 21.81 -7.13 -17.42
CA GLU A 35 21.16 -6.98 -16.11
C GLU A 35 22.18 -6.78 -14.99
N THR A 36 23.20 -7.63 -14.91
CA THR A 36 24.25 -7.54 -13.88
C THR A 36 25.05 -6.24 -13.97
N GLU A 37 25.35 -5.75 -15.17
CA GLU A 37 26.08 -4.49 -15.35
C GLU A 37 25.16 -3.28 -15.07
N SER A 38 23.88 -3.36 -15.41
CA SER A 38 22.89 -2.34 -15.04
C SER A 38 22.74 -2.22 -13.52
N GLU A 39 22.67 -3.33 -12.79
CA GLU A 39 22.65 -3.34 -11.33
C GLU A 39 23.92 -2.75 -10.70
N LYS A 40 25.09 -2.94 -11.34
CA LYS A 40 26.35 -2.33 -10.86
C LYS A 40 26.42 -0.83 -11.13
N LEU A 41 25.83 -0.38 -12.24
CA LEU A 41 25.78 1.05 -12.62
C LEU A 41 24.78 1.81 -11.76
N LEU A 42 23.66 1.17 -11.40
CA LEU A 42 22.70 1.67 -10.44
C LEU A 42 23.25 1.40 -9.03
N GLY A 43 24.06 2.31 -8.51
CA GLY A 43 24.52 2.22 -7.13
C GLY A 43 23.32 2.16 -6.18
N GLU A 44 23.25 1.15 -5.28
CA GLU A 44 22.16 1.02 -4.28
C GLU A 44 21.92 2.34 -3.52
N HIS A 45 22.99 3.09 -3.28
CA HIS A 45 22.93 4.37 -2.57
C HIS A 45 22.22 5.47 -3.39
N ASP A 46 22.42 5.52 -4.68
CA ASP A 46 21.80 6.54 -5.54
C ASP A 46 20.29 6.26 -5.71
N VAL A 47 19.92 4.99 -5.86
CA VAL A 47 18.51 4.56 -5.93
C VAL A 47 17.76 4.88 -4.64
N VAL A 48 18.36 4.60 -3.49
CA VAL A 48 17.76 4.89 -2.18
C VAL A 48 17.59 6.39 -1.98
N LYS A 49 18.59 7.18 -2.33
CA LYS A 49 18.51 8.65 -2.21
C LYS A 49 17.41 9.22 -3.10
N GLU A 50 17.35 8.80 -4.35
CA GLU A 50 16.31 9.24 -5.30
C GLU A 50 14.90 8.80 -4.83
N ALA A 51 14.77 7.58 -4.29
CA ALA A 51 13.51 7.10 -3.73
C ALA A 51 13.05 7.93 -2.53
N ILE A 52 13.97 8.29 -1.61
CA ILE A 52 13.65 9.15 -0.46
C ILE A 52 13.20 10.54 -0.97
N GLU A 53 13.94 11.17 -1.86
CA GLU A 53 13.58 12.47 -2.44
C GLU A 53 12.21 12.41 -3.15
N ALA A 54 11.93 11.33 -3.89
CA ALA A 54 10.65 11.14 -4.56
C ALA A 54 9.49 10.97 -3.56
N VAL A 55 9.68 10.21 -2.48
CA VAL A 55 8.67 10.04 -1.44
C VAL A 55 8.41 11.35 -0.70
N GLU A 56 9.45 12.09 -0.33
CA GLU A 56 9.32 13.35 0.40
C GLU A 56 8.58 14.41 -0.43
N GLN A 57 8.78 14.45 -1.75
CA GLN A 57 8.23 15.50 -2.61
C GLN A 57 6.93 15.11 -3.32
N ASN A 58 6.71 13.82 -3.58
CA ASN A 58 5.60 13.33 -4.39
C ASN A 58 4.86 12.16 -3.74
N GLY A 59 5.20 11.82 -2.49
CA GLY A 59 4.61 10.70 -1.77
C GLY A 59 3.13 10.89 -1.51
N ILE A 60 2.38 9.78 -1.59
CA ILE A 60 0.98 9.70 -1.21
C ILE A 60 0.84 8.57 -0.20
N VAL A 61 0.27 8.85 0.95
CA VAL A 61 -0.06 7.85 1.97
C VAL A 61 -1.58 7.70 2.04
N PHE A 62 -2.04 6.49 1.85
CA PHE A 62 -3.45 6.15 1.96
C PHE A 62 -3.71 5.40 3.27
N ILE A 63 -4.60 5.95 4.11
CA ILE A 63 -5.01 5.38 5.39
C ILE A 63 -6.44 4.88 5.22
N ASP A 64 -6.59 3.55 5.11
CA ASP A 64 -7.90 2.95 4.97
C ASP A 64 -8.53 2.65 6.34
N GLU A 65 -9.86 2.59 6.38
CA GLU A 65 -10.66 2.28 7.57
C GLU A 65 -10.35 3.17 8.79
N ILE A 66 -10.15 4.48 8.57
CA ILE A 66 -9.84 5.43 9.66
C ILE A 66 -10.97 5.49 10.71
N ASP A 67 -12.19 5.11 10.34
CA ASP A 67 -13.33 5.02 11.26
C ASP A 67 -13.15 3.94 12.35
N LYS A 68 -12.27 2.96 12.15
CA LYS A 68 -11.96 1.91 13.13
C LYS A 68 -11.15 2.42 14.32
N ILE A 69 -10.41 3.51 14.15
CA ILE A 69 -9.68 4.15 15.25
C ILE A 69 -10.48 5.24 15.94
N VAL A 70 -11.76 5.41 15.57
CA VAL A 70 -12.69 6.27 16.26
C VAL A 70 -13.39 5.46 17.34
N ALA A 71 -13.08 5.71 18.59
CA ALA A 71 -13.75 5.03 19.69
C ALA A 71 -15.25 5.37 19.68
N SER A 72 -16.11 4.36 19.54
CA SER A 72 -17.53 4.56 19.68
C SER A 72 -17.84 5.02 21.11
N SER A 73 -18.69 6.03 21.25
CA SER A 73 -19.05 6.65 22.55
C SER A 73 -19.62 5.65 23.57
N GLN A 74 -19.99 4.44 23.15
CA GLN A 74 -20.45 3.35 24.01
C GLN A 74 -19.34 2.40 24.48
N GLU A 75 -18.23 2.29 23.74
CA GLU A 75 -17.10 1.42 24.09
C GLU A 75 -16.02 2.13 24.93
N HIS A 76 -16.07 3.45 25.05
CA HIS A 76 -15.17 4.25 25.88
C HIS A 76 -15.04 3.76 27.34
N ARG A 77 -15.96 2.96 27.82
CA ARG A 77 -15.91 2.41 29.19
C ARG A 77 -15.09 1.10 29.31
N ARG A 78 -14.69 0.46 28.20
CA ARG A 78 -14.04 -0.86 28.24
C ARG A 78 -12.66 -0.96 27.58
N SER A 79 -12.32 -0.13 26.58
CA SER A 79 -11.02 -0.17 25.90
C SER A 79 -10.40 1.19 25.61
N GLY A 80 -10.90 2.23 26.20
CA GLY A 80 -10.73 3.66 25.87
C GLY A 80 -9.35 4.29 25.82
N ALA A 81 -8.26 3.54 25.99
CA ALA A 81 -6.92 4.14 25.95
C ALA A 81 -6.16 3.87 24.63
N SER A 82 -6.53 2.82 23.86
CA SER A 82 -5.72 2.43 22.70
C SER A 82 -6.11 3.18 21.41
N ASP A 83 -7.40 3.40 21.17
CA ASP A 83 -7.87 3.95 19.89
C ASP A 83 -7.55 5.45 19.75
N GLU A 84 -7.76 6.22 20.81
CA GLU A 84 -7.33 7.63 20.88
C GLU A 84 -5.80 7.76 20.83
N GLY A 85 -5.08 6.78 21.38
CA GLY A 85 -3.61 6.68 21.28
C GLY A 85 -3.14 6.60 19.84
N VAL A 86 -3.76 5.74 19.02
CA VAL A 86 -3.41 5.60 17.59
C VAL A 86 -3.64 6.92 16.83
N GLN A 87 -4.75 7.62 17.10
CA GLN A 87 -4.99 8.93 16.47
C GLN A 87 -3.90 9.95 16.86
N ARG A 88 -3.45 9.96 18.12
CA ARG A 88 -2.38 10.83 18.60
C ARG A 88 -1.01 10.47 18.02
N ASP A 89 -0.77 9.18 17.74
CA ASP A 89 0.47 8.72 17.10
C ASP A 89 0.51 9.07 15.60
N LEU A 90 -0.65 9.09 14.93
CA LEU A 90 -0.74 9.52 13.53
C LEU A 90 -0.56 11.03 13.35
N LEU A 91 -0.93 11.81 14.33
CA LEU A 91 -0.94 13.26 14.23
C LEU A 91 0.44 13.86 13.86
N PRO A 92 1.55 13.53 14.52
CA PRO A 92 2.87 14.05 14.14
C PRO A 92 3.26 13.70 12.70
N ILE A 93 2.87 12.50 12.25
CA ILE A 93 3.18 12.02 10.89
C ILE A 93 2.45 12.86 9.84
N ILE A 94 1.18 13.19 10.11
CA ILE A 94 0.36 14.00 9.20
C ILE A 94 0.71 15.49 9.30
N GLU A 95 1.18 15.94 10.46
CA GLU A 95 1.61 17.35 10.67
C GLU A 95 2.97 17.65 10.04
N GLY A 96 3.77 16.65 9.80
CA GLY A 96 5.13 16.75 9.32
C GLY A 96 6.16 16.41 10.40
N CYS A 97 6.89 15.36 10.19
CA CYS A 97 7.99 14.93 11.05
C CYS A 97 9.05 14.16 10.26
N THR A 98 10.20 13.96 10.87
CA THR A 98 11.24 13.10 10.31
C THR A 98 11.13 11.70 10.89
N ILE A 99 10.90 10.72 10.03
CA ILE A 99 10.80 9.30 10.38
C ILE A 99 12.10 8.60 9.99
N THR A 100 12.68 7.85 10.91
CA THR A 100 13.86 7.02 10.64
C THR A 100 13.43 5.69 10.07
N THR A 101 13.88 5.37 8.86
CA THR A 101 13.65 4.11 8.19
C THR A 101 14.96 3.32 8.01
N PRO A 102 14.91 2.02 7.67
CA PRO A 102 16.11 1.24 7.34
C PRO A 102 16.93 1.82 6.17
N HIS A 103 16.31 2.65 5.33
CA HIS A 103 16.93 3.25 4.15
C HIS A 103 17.37 4.70 4.36
N GLY A 104 17.05 5.29 5.49
CA GLY A 104 17.39 6.67 5.82
C GLY A 104 16.22 7.41 6.47
N ASN A 105 16.42 8.69 6.72
CA ASN A 105 15.39 9.55 7.28
C ASN A 105 14.47 10.05 6.15
N VAL A 106 13.17 10.07 6.43
CA VAL A 106 12.13 10.58 5.52
C VAL A 106 11.37 11.69 6.23
N ASN A 107 11.26 12.85 5.59
CA ASN A 107 10.46 13.97 6.07
C ASN A 107 9.04 13.90 5.45
N THR A 108 8.01 14.03 6.28
CA THR A 108 6.63 13.88 5.84
C THR A 108 5.91 15.19 5.51
N ASP A 109 6.59 16.34 5.56
CA ASP A 109 5.99 17.68 5.41
C ASP A 109 5.21 17.87 4.10
N PHE A 110 5.65 17.26 2.99
CA PHE A 110 5.04 17.40 1.68
C PHE A 110 4.36 16.14 1.18
N ILE A 111 4.20 15.13 2.03
CA ILE A 111 3.46 13.91 1.69
C ILE A 111 1.96 14.18 1.74
N LEU A 112 1.24 13.77 0.69
CA LEU A 112 -0.22 13.84 0.67
C LEU A 112 -0.81 12.67 1.46
N PHE A 113 -1.60 12.98 2.48
CA PHE A 113 -2.36 11.99 3.25
C PHE A 113 -3.81 11.94 2.80
N ILE A 114 -4.29 10.75 2.47
CA ILE A 114 -5.67 10.48 2.09
C ILE A 114 -6.21 9.43 3.06
N ALA A 115 -7.26 9.76 3.80
CA ALA A 115 -7.92 8.83 4.71
C ALA A 115 -9.30 8.44 4.16
N SER A 116 -9.65 7.17 4.26
CA SER A 116 -10.98 6.65 3.92
C SER A 116 -11.60 5.91 5.09
N GLY A 117 -12.92 5.86 5.11
CA GLY A 117 -13.68 5.13 6.12
C GLY A 117 -15.16 5.09 5.76
N ALA A 118 -15.85 4.04 6.18
CA ALA A 118 -17.27 3.86 5.93
C ALA A 118 -18.15 4.66 6.92
N PHE A 119 -17.63 4.93 8.11
CA PHE A 119 -18.32 5.71 9.17
C PHE A 119 -19.74 5.25 9.48
N HIS A 120 -19.99 3.93 9.52
CA HIS A 120 -21.30 3.36 9.84
C HIS A 120 -21.70 3.58 11.29
N SER A 121 -20.74 3.38 12.21
CA SER A 121 -20.96 3.48 13.67
C SER A 121 -20.39 4.76 14.29
N ALA A 122 -19.55 5.48 13.59
CA ALA A 122 -18.91 6.71 13.99
C ALA A 122 -19.15 7.80 12.93
N LYS A 123 -18.81 9.03 13.23
CA LYS A 123 -18.85 10.15 12.29
C LYS A 123 -17.44 10.73 12.10
N PRO A 124 -17.14 11.36 10.98
CA PRO A 124 -15.88 12.09 10.82
C PRO A 124 -15.65 13.17 11.89
N SER A 125 -16.72 13.70 12.50
CA SER A 125 -16.66 14.64 13.61
C SER A 125 -16.22 14.02 14.94
N ASP A 126 -16.17 12.70 15.02
CA ASP A 126 -15.78 11.98 16.24
C ASP A 126 -14.25 11.70 16.26
N LEU A 127 -13.54 11.98 15.18
CA LEU A 127 -12.09 12.06 15.14
C LEU A 127 -11.59 13.20 16.05
N LEU A 128 -10.36 13.09 16.54
CA LEU A 128 -9.72 14.19 17.26
C LEU A 128 -9.75 15.48 16.45
N ALA A 129 -10.05 16.60 17.10
CA ALA A 129 -10.18 17.91 16.45
C ALA A 129 -8.93 18.30 15.65
N GLU A 130 -7.76 17.92 16.14
CA GLU A 130 -6.47 18.16 15.50
C GLU A 130 -6.38 17.40 14.18
N LEU A 131 -6.77 16.11 14.14
CA LEU A 131 -6.81 15.31 12.90
C LEU A 131 -7.81 15.87 11.89
N GLN A 132 -9.00 16.30 12.36
CA GLN A 132 -9.98 16.94 11.49
C GLN A 132 -9.42 18.23 10.84
N GLY A 133 -8.60 18.99 11.59
CA GLY A 133 -7.95 20.19 11.08
C GLY A 133 -6.88 19.89 10.02
N ARG A 134 -6.27 18.72 10.07
CA ARG A 134 -5.22 18.29 9.10
C ARG A 134 -5.78 17.52 7.91
N LEU A 135 -7.01 17.00 8.01
CA LEU A 135 -7.77 16.35 6.94
C LEU A 135 -9.05 17.17 6.61
N PRO A 136 -8.91 18.45 6.20
CA PRO A 136 -10.05 19.37 6.07
C PRO A 136 -10.94 19.07 4.87
N ILE A 137 -10.38 18.45 3.81
CA ILE A 137 -11.10 18.17 2.58
C ILE A 137 -11.89 16.88 2.76
N ARG A 138 -13.22 16.97 2.64
CA ARG A 138 -14.11 15.82 2.76
C ARG A 138 -14.78 15.54 1.45
N VAL A 139 -14.69 14.29 1.00
CA VAL A 139 -15.31 13.80 -0.23
C VAL A 139 -16.23 12.64 0.13
N ASN A 140 -17.50 12.76 -0.26
CA ASN A 140 -18.45 11.66 -0.14
C ASN A 140 -18.51 10.91 -1.47
N LEU A 141 -18.15 9.61 -1.44
CA LEU A 141 -18.32 8.74 -2.58
C LEU A 141 -19.80 8.38 -2.72
N LYS A 142 -20.28 8.34 -3.97
CA LYS A 142 -21.61 7.86 -4.28
C LYS A 142 -21.63 6.33 -4.23
N GLY A 143 -22.78 5.76 -3.85
CA GLY A 143 -23.01 4.32 -4.01
C GLY A 143 -22.88 3.91 -5.48
N LEU A 144 -22.45 2.68 -5.71
CA LEU A 144 -22.36 2.12 -7.07
C LEU A 144 -23.76 1.86 -7.61
N THR A 145 -23.93 2.08 -8.91
CA THR A 145 -25.16 1.72 -9.63
C THR A 145 -25.05 0.30 -10.20
N GLU A 146 -26.16 -0.28 -10.65
CA GLU A 146 -26.16 -1.57 -11.36
C GLU A 146 -25.22 -1.55 -12.59
N GLU A 147 -25.23 -0.45 -13.34
CA GLU A 147 -24.33 -0.27 -14.49
C GLU A 147 -22.86 -0.18 -14.07
N ASP A 148 -22.56 0.46 -12.93
CA ASP A 148 -21.21 0.47 -12.40
C ASP A 148 -20.75 -0.94 -11.98
N MET A 149 -21.64 -1.75 -11.38
CA MET A 149 -21.36 -3.16 -11.07
C MET A 149 -21.06 -3.97 -12.34
N TYR A 150 -21.84 -3.77 -13.41
CA TYR A 150 -21.57 -4.42 -14.70
C TYR A 150 -20.21 -4.00 -15.27
N ARG A 151 -19.88 -2.71 -15.23
CA ARG A 151 -18.60 -2.20 -15.71
C ARG A 151 -17.43 -2.76 -14.92
N ILE A 152 -17.55 -2.87 -13.60
CA ILE A 152 -16.52 -3.47 -12.70
C ILE A 152 -16.28 -4.94 -13.10
N LEU A 153 -17.30 -5.66 -13.52
CA LEU A 153 -17.18 -7.06 -13.96
C LEU A 153 -16.56 -7.22 -15.35
N THR A 154 -16.62 -6.19 -16.20
CA THR A 154 -16.26 -6.32 -17.63
C THR A 154 -15.04 -5.50 -18.06
N GLU A 155 -14.90 -4.24 -17.60
CA GLU A 155 -13.90 -3.30 -18.11
C GLU A 155 -12.47 -3.54 -17.58
N PRO A 156 -12.20 -3.83 -16.28
CA PRO A 156 -10.85 -4.00 -15.79
C PRO A 156 -10.15 -5.19 -16.45
N VAL A 157 -8.86 -5.05 -16.73
CA VAL A 157 -8.05 -6.12 -17.32
C VAL A 157 -8.06 -7.38 -16.44
N SER A 158 -8.05 -7.21 -15.12
CA SER A 158 -8.11 -8.29 -14.14
C SER A 158 -9.44 -8.24 -13.36
N ASN A 159 -10.58 -8.37 -14.09
CA ASN A 159 -11.89 -8.44 -13.47
C ASN A 159 -12.19 -9.83 -12.89
N LEU A 160 -13.20 -9.93 -12.02
CA LEU A 160 -13.57 -11.18 -11.33
C LEU A 160 -14.02 -12.27 -12.31
N ILE A 161 -14.75 -11.93 -13.36
CA ILE A 161 -15.19 -12.87 -14.40
C ILE A 161 -13.98 -13.55 -15.04
N ARG A 162 -13.00 -12.76 -15.45
CA ARG A 162 -11.77 -13.27 -16.07
C ARG A 162 -10.96 -14.12 -15.10
N GLN A 163 -10.85 -13.70 -13.83
CA GLN A 163 -10.17 -14.48 -12.80
C GLN A 163 -10.82 -15.86 -12.62
N GLN A 164 -12.16 -15.95 -12.57
CA GLN A 164 -12.86 -17.22 -12.45
C GLN A 164 -12.66 -18.11 -13.69
N VAL A 165 -12.69 -17.53 -14.87
CA VAL A 165 -12.42 -18.26 -16.13
C VAL A 165 -11.02 -18.86 -16.13
N GLU A 166 -9.99 -18.06 -15.77
CA GLU A 166 -8.61 -18.55 -15.75
C GLU A 166 -8.36 -19.57 -14.64
N MET A 167 -9.00 -19.41 -13.48
CA MET A 167 -8.90 -20.38 -12.38
C MET A 167 -9.45 -21.76 -12.80
N LEU A 168 -10.64 -21.81 -13.42
CA LEU A 168 -11.23 -23.07 -13.90
C LEU A 168 -10.49 -23.64 -15.11
N ARG A 169 -9.87 -22.79 -15.92
CA ARG A 169 -9.03 -23.23 -17.03
C ARG A 169 -7.81 -24.02 -16.55
N ALA A 170 -7.24 -23.66 -15.39
CA ALA A 170 -6.15 -24.42 -14.77
C ALA A 170 -6.58 -25.86 -14.43
N GLU A 171 -7.87 -26.07 -14.09
CA GLU A 171 -8.48 -27.39 -13.86
C GLU A 171 -8.99 -28.06 -15.16
N ARG A 172 -8.61 -27.52 -16.34
CA ARG A 172 -9.04 -27.99 -17.66
C ARG A 172 -10.54 -27.89 -17.93
N LEU A 173 -11.22 -26.95 -17.23
CA LEU A 173 -12.63 -26.64 -17.45
C LEU A 173 -12.73 -25.34 -18.25
N ASN A 174 -13.59 -25.32 -19.26
CA ASN A 174 -13.89 -24.12 -20.02
C ASN A 174 -15.16 -23.47 -19.47
N LEU A 175 -15.01 -22.34 -18.78
CA LEU A 175 -16.11 -21.51 -18.31
C LEU A 175 -16.30 -20.33 -19.27
N SER A 176 -17.55 -20.01 -19.62
CA SER A 176 -17.89 -18.79 -20.31
C SER A 176 -19.14 -18.16 -19.68
N PHE A 177 -19.19 -16.85 -19.66
CA PHE A 177 -20.35 -16.10 -19.20
C PHE A 177 -20.99 -15.37 -20.40
N THR A 178 -22.31 -15.45 -20.52
CA THR A 178 -23.04 -14.61 -21.47
C THR A 178 -23.19 -13.19 -20.91
N ASP A 179 -23.46 -12.22 -21.78
CA ASP A 179 -23.67 -10.84 -21.32
C ASP A 179 -24.87 -10.74 -20.38
N GLU A 180 -25.93 -11.48 -20.66
CA GLU A 180 -27.13 -11.54 -19.79
C GLU A 180 -26.79 -12.10 -18.41
N ALA A 181 -25.93 -13.12 -18.32
CA ALA A 181 -25.49 -13.67 -17.04
C ALA A 181 -24.67 -12.64 -16.23
N ILE A 182 -23.79 -11.90 -16.90
CA ILE A 182 -23.00 -10.85 -16.23
C ILE A 182 -23.91 -9.72 -15.73
N ARG A 183 -24.92 -9.30 -16.53
CA ARG A 183 -25.90 -8.30 -16.11
C ARG A 183 -26.73 -8.77 -14.94
N GLU A 184 -27.16 -10.02 -14.93
CA GLU A 184 -27.89 -10.57 -13.77
C GLU A 184 -27.04 -10.64 -12.50
N ILE A 185 -25.75 -10.98 -12.63
CA ILE A 185 -24.81 -10.93 -11.50
C ILE A 185 -24.67 -9.49 -10.97
N ALA A 186 -24.55 -8.52 -11.88
CA ALA A 186 -24.47 -7.10 -11.51
C ALA A 186 -25.73 -6.60 -10.79
N ARG A 187 -26.92 -7.00 -11.29
CA ARG A 187 -28.22 -6.68 -10.67
C ARG A 187 -28.32 -7.23 -9.25
N VAL A 188 -28.01 -8.52 -9.07
CA VAL A 188 -28.04 -9.16 -7.73
C VAL A 188 -27.04 -8.53 -6.79
N ALA A 189 -25.81 -8.23 -7.27
CA ALA A 189 -24.80 -7.57 -6.47
C ALA A 189 -25.23 -6.16 -6.01
N TYR A 190 -25.90 -5.42 -6.89
CA TYR A 190 -26.47 -4.12 -6.56
C TYR A 190 -27.55 -4.24 -5.48
N GLU A 191 -28.50 -5.17 -5.64
CA GLU A 191 -29.57 -5.39 -4.64
C GLU A 191 -29.03 -5.71 -3.26
N VAL A 192 -27.98 -6.55 -3.18
CA VAL A 192 -27.32 -6.88 -1.90
C VAL A 192 -26.58 -5.67 -1.32
N SER A 193 -26.04 -4.79 -2.16
CA SER A 193 -25.28 -3.62 -1.70
C SER A 193 -26.15 -2.51 -1.09
N ILE A 194 -27.45 -2.50 -1.41
CA ILE A 194 -28.40 -1.50 -0.88
C ILE A 194 -29.27 -2.04 0.27
N SER A 195 -29.14 -3.33 0.62
CA SER A 195 -29.83 -3.98 1.75
C SER A 195 -29.12 -3.75 3.04
#